data_7c6fc1ab189acf9b5556ee496176119d
#
_entry.id   7c6fc1ab189acf9b5556ee496176119d
#
_cell.length_a   1.000
_cell.length_b   1.000
_cell.length_c   1.000
_cell.angle_alpha   90.00
_cell.angle_beta   90.00
_cell.angle_gamma   90.00
#
_symmetry.space_group_name_H-M   'P 1'
#
loop_
_entity.id
_entity.type
_entity.pdbx_description
1 polymer ?
#
loop_
_entity_poly.entity_id
_entity_poly.type
_entity_poly.pdbx_seq_one_letter_code
_entity_poly.pdbx_strand_id
1 'polypeptide(L)'
;LETPALSPFLPSLCRHLLGEELKLPAVPALWCGQAAALDEVIANFADYAVRRCFGRREEPILPATLDANERQALAERMRRQPFAYVAQRLVAPSLAPTWSAKGLTPHPIIVRSFLVRDGADYHAMPGGHARVPMTHHEFFRSPLQHHGIGKDVWVLSAEETRTAGAILPTPQRLTPDRTGAVLPSRAADNLFWLGRYVERLDNGARLLRAALWRLATGTLGPRDMAE
;
A
#
# COMPACT_ATOMS: atom_id res chain seq x y z
N LEU A 1 14.48 2.19 -4.15
CA LEU A 1 14.53 1.40 -2.89
C LEU A 1 13.24 0.63 -2.57
N GLU A 2 12.18 0.76 -3.33
CA GLU A 2 10.89 0.06 -3.10
C GLU A 2 10.81 -1.31 -3.79
N THR A 3 11.93 -1.98 -3.98
CA THR A 3 11.91 -3.31 -4.59
C THR A 3 11.50 -4.38 -3.57
N PRO A 4 10.58 -5.29 -3.92
CA PRO A 4 10.24 -6.43 -3.07
C PRO A 4 11.43 -7.35 -2.76
N ALA A 5 12.49 -7.32 -3.58
CA ALA A 5 13.70 -8.09 -3.36
C ALA A 5 14.42 -7.74 -2.04
N LEU A 6 14.15 -6.57 -1.46
CA LEU A 6 14.76 -6.17 -0.19
C LEU A 6 14.10 -6.85 1.02
N SER A 7 12.84 -7.28 0.89
CA SER A 7 12.06 -7.85 2.00
C SER A 7 12.76 -9.02 2.73
N PRO A 8 13.39 -9.99 2.03
CA PRO A 8 14.07 -11.11 2.69
C PRO A 8 15.23 -10.68 3.60
N PHE A 9 15.83 -9.52 3.29
CA PHE A 9 17.04 -9.05 3.97
C PHE A 9 16.74 -8.07 5.11
N LEU A 10 15.50 -7.59 5.25
CA LEU A 10 15.16 -6.60 6.28
C LEU A 10 15.50 -7.03 7.71
N PRO A 11 15.25 -8.29 8.14
CA PRO A 11 15.61 -8.70 9.50
C PRO A 11 17.14 -8.65 9.75
N SER A 12 17.93 -9.14 8.80
CA SER A 12 19.40 -9.13 8.92
C SER A 12 19.97 -7.71 8.80
N LEU A 13 19.39 -6.87 7.95
CA LEU A 13 19.77 -5.46 7.84
C LEU A 13 19.45 -4.69 9.13
N CYS A 14 18.30 -4.92 9.75
CA CYS A 14 17.94 -4.30 11.02
C CYS A 14 18.97 -4.66 12.10
N ARG A 15 19.30 -5.94 12.26
CA ARG A 15 20.34 -6.37 13.19
C ARG A 15 21.71 -5.77 12.89
N HIS A 16 22.10 -5.73 11.63
CA HIS A 16 23.42 -5.24 11.23
C HIS A 16 23.56 -3.73 11.40
N LEU A 17 22.55 -2.96 11.02
CA LEU A 17 22.61 -1.50 11.01
C LEU A 17 22.21 -0.87 12.34
N LEU A 18 21.26 -1.47 13.05
CA LEU A 18 20.66 -0.90 14.26
C LEU A 18 20.99 -1.69 15.53
N GLY A 19 21.51 -2.93 15.40
CA GLY A 19 21.72 -3.82 16.54
C GLY A 19 20.41 -4.33 17.15
N GLU A 20 19.29 -4.19 16.47
CA GLU A 20 17.96 -4.52 16.98
C GLU A 20 17.25 -5.54 16.07
N GLU A 21 16.29 -6.27 16.65
CA GLU A 21 15.34 -7.08 15.87
C GLU A 21 14.21 -6.20 15.35
N LEU A 22 13.58 -6.62 14.23
CA LEU A 22 12.39 -5.95 13.72
C LEU A 22 11.27 -6.00 14.76
N LYS A 23 10.76 -4.84 15.17
CA LYS A 23 9.63 -4.73 16.11
C LYS A 23 8.33 -5.30 15.52
N LEU A 24 8.16 -5.19 14.20
CA LEU A 24 7.07 -5.84 13.47
C LEU A 24 7.67 -6.99 12.66
N PRO A 25 7.20 -8.23 12.84
CA PRO A 25 7.69 -9.36 12.08
C PRO A 25 7.36 -9.18 10.60
N ALA A 26 8.34 -9.41 9.74
CA ALA A 26 8.12 -9.45 8.30
C ALA A 26 7.57 -10.81 7.89
N VAL A 27 6.73 -10.82 6.85
CA VAL A 27 6.31 -12.09 6.23
C VAL A 27 7.56 -12.73 5.60
N PRO A 28 7.84 -14.02 5.87
CA PRO A 28 9.00 -14.69 5.30
C PRO A 28 8.99 -14.61 3.77
N ALA A 29 10.12 -14.23 3.22
CA ALA A 29 10.31 -14.10 1.79
C ALA A 29 11.69 -14.60 1.38
N LEU A 30 11.82 -15.06 0.14
CA LEU A 30 13.04 -15.57 -0.46
C LEU A 30 13.35 -14.83 -1.76
N TRP A 31 14.55 -14.31 -1.88
CA TRP A 31 15.00 -13.76 -3.14
C TRP A 31 15.58 -14.88 -4.01
N CYS A 32 14.96 -15.10 -5.18
CA CYS A 32 15.32 -16.21 -6.06
C CYS A 32 16.69 -16.06 -6.75
N GLY A 33 17.36 -14.91 -6.57
CA GLY A 33 18.75 -14.74 -6.98
C GLY A 33 19.76 -15.63 -6.25
N GLN A 34 19.35 -16.26 -5.14
CA GLN A 34 20.10 -17.30 -4.44
C GLN A 34 19.62 -18.69 -4.94
N ALA A 35 20.53 -19.54 -5.37
CA ALA A 35 20.19 -20.85 -5.97
C ALA A 35 19.33 -21.70 -5.04
N ALA A 36 19.72 -21.83 -3.76
CA ALA A 36 18.96 -22.59 -2.78
C ALA A 36 17.54 -22.04 -2.55
N ALA A 37 17.37 -20.72 -2.60
CA ALA A 37 16.06 -20.08 -2.48
C ALA A 37 15.17 -20.34 -3.71
N LEU A 38 15.77 -20.32 -4.91
CA LEU A 38 15.05 -20.64 -6.14
C LEU A 38 14.55 -22.10 -6.12
N ASP A 39 15.41 -23.04 -5.73
CA ASP A 39 15.07 -24.46 -5.67
C ASP A 39 13.98 -24.73 -4.64
N GLU A 40 14.08 -24.11 -3.46
CA GLU A 40 13.05 -24.18 -2.41
C GLU A 40 11.70 -23.68 -2.92
N VAL A 41 11.67 -22.52 -3.57
CA VAL A 41 10.43 -21.93 -4.09
C VAL A 41 9.80 -22.78 -5.18
N ILE A 42 10.61 -23.33 -6.10
CA ILE A 42 10.10 -24.17 -7.19
C ILE A 42 9.54 -25.51 -6.64
N ALA A 43 10.24 -26.08 -5.64
CA ALA A 43 9.79 -27.32 -5.01
C ALA A 43 8.46 -27.15 -4.25
N ASN A 44 8.25 -25.98 -3.66
CA ASN A 44 7.09 -25.70 -2.78
C ASN A 44 6.22 -24.55 -3.32
N PHE A 45 5.98 -24.49 -4.62
CA PHE A 45 5.24 -23.41 -5.28
C PHE A 45 3.88 -23.08 -4.66
N ALA A 46 3.20 -24.06 -4.10
CA ALA A 46 1.90 -23.88 -3.47
C ALA A 46 1.95 -22.98 -2.21
N ASP A 47 3.12 -22.87 -1.59
CA ASP A 47 3.31 -22.11 -0.35
C ASP A 47 3.70 -20.66 -0.56
N TYR A 48 3.89 -20.24 -1.81
CA TYR A 48 4.45 -18.93 -2.13
C TYR A 48 3.59 -18.11 -3.09
N ALA A 49 3.62 -16.79 -2.88
CA ALA A 49 3.24 -15.78 -3.87
C ALA A 49 4.51 -15.23 -4.52
N VAL A 50 4.64 -15.36 -5.83
CA VAL A 50 5.81 -14.94 -6.60
C VAL A 50 5.59 -13.54 -7.17
N ARG A 51 6.58 -12.65 -7.00
CA ARG A 51 6.55 -11.27 -7.52
C ARG A 51 7.80 -10.97 -8.34
N ARG A 52 7.66 -10.08 -9.31
CA ARG A 52 8.83 -9.48 -9.96
C ARG A 52 9.45 -8.41 -9.06
N CYS A 53 10.78 -8.41 -9.01
CA CYS A 53 11.56 -7.43 -8.22
C CYS A 53 11.65 -6.07 -8.89
N PHE A 54 11.65 -6.04 -10.23
CA PHE A 54 11.89 -4.85 -11.03
C PHE A 54 10.80 -4.68 -12.09
N GLY A 55 10.56 -3.43 -12.48
CA GLY A 55 9.55 -3.07 -13.45
C GLY A 55 8.30 -2.47 -12.82
N ARG A 56 7.19 -2.52 -13.56
CA ARG A 56 5.89 -2.07 -13.04
C ARG A 56 5.46 -2.98 -11.89
N ARG A 57 4.76 -2.41 -10.92
CA ARG A 57 4.10 -3.19 -9.86
C ARG A 57 3.01 -4.06 -10.50
N GLU A 58 3.37 -5.30 -10.80
CA GLU A 58 2.46 -6.33 -11.24
C GLU A 58 1.84 -7.03 -10.02
N GLU A 59 0.67 -7.62 -10.24
CA GLU A 59 0.06 -8.48 -9.23
C GLU A 59 0.96 -9.70 -8.96
N PRO A 60 0.99 -10.20 -7.72
CA PRO A 60 1.73 -11.41 -7.44
C PRO A 60 1.11 -12.59 -8.18
N ILE A 61 1.96 -13.43 -8.70
CA ILE A 61 1.57 -14.71 -9.27
C ILE A 61 1.38 -15.68 -8.11
N LEU A 62 0.24 -16.37 -8.09
CA LEU A 62 -0.05 -17.44 -7.13
C LEU A 62 0.13 -18.79 -7.83
N PRO A 63 1.25 -19.49 -7.69
CA PRO A 63 1.49 -20.72 -8.43
C PRO A 63 0.49 -21.83 -8.11
N ALA A 64 -0.14 -21.78 -6.92
CA ALA A 64 -1.18 -22.71 -6.53
C ALA A 64 -2.44 -22.64 -7.42
N THR A 65 -2.68 -21.50 -8.08
CA THR A 65 -3.85 -21.28 -8.97
C THR A 65 -3.56 -21.58 -10.43
N LEU A 66 -2.30 -21.85 -10.77
CA LEU A 66 -1.84 -22.12 -12.13
C LEU A 66 -2.01 -23.62 -12.46
N ASP A 67 -2.21 -23.92 -13.75
CA ASP A 67 -2.13 -25.29 -14.22
C ASP A 67 -0.68 -25.82 -14.26
N ALA A 68 -0.49 -27.10 -14.61
CA ALA A 68 0.83 -27.71 -14.64
C ALA A 68 1.78 -27.08 -15.66
N ASN A 69 1.25 -26.71 -16.84
CA ASN A 69 2.05 -26.11 -17.91
C ASN A 69 2.44 -24.68 -17.57
N GLU A 70 1.52 -23.92 -16.99
CA GLU A 70 1.77 -22.56 -16.54
C GLU A 70 2.80 -22.52 -15.40
N ARG A 71 2.73 -23.47 -14.45
CA ARG A 71 3.73 -23.61 -13.38
C ARG A 71 5.11 -23.94 -13.93
N GLN A 72 5.17 -24.86 -14.89
CA GLN A 72 6.43 -25.19 -15.54
C GLN A 72 7.01 -23.97 -16.30
N ALA A 73 6.20 -23.28 -17.07
CA ALA A 73 6.61 -22.06 -17.76
C ALA A 73 7.08 -20.95 -16.79
N LEU A 74 6.43 -20.82 -15.62
CA LEU A 74 6.89 -19.91 -14.58
C LEU A 74 8.26 -20.34 -14.03
N ALA A 75 8.45 -21.62 -13.71
CA ALA A 75 9.71 -22.15 -13.21
C ALA A 75 10.87 -21.91 -14.21
N GLU A 76 10.61 -22.11 -15.50
CA GLU A 76 11.60 -21.86 -16.55
C GLU A 76 11.96 -20.38 -16.65
N ARG A 77 10.98 -19.47 -16.55
CA ARG A 77 11.24 -18.02 -16.55
C ARG A 77 12.06 -17.63 -15.31
N MET A 78 11.74 -18.19 -14.14
CA MET A 78 12.49 -17.93 -12.92
C MET A 78 13.91 -18.45 -12.99
N ARG A 79 14.15 -19.63 -13.58
CA ARG A 79 15.50 -20.17 -13.79
C ARG A 79 16.33 -19.33 -14.78
N ARG A 80 15.68 -18.75 -15.81
CA ARG A 80 16.37 -17.87 -16.78
C ARG A 80 16.77 -16.52 -16.19
N GLN A 81 15.98 -15.98 -15.28
CA GLN A 81 16.22 -14.66 -14.67
C GLN A 81 15.93 -14.70 -13.16
N PRO A 82 16.67 -15.49 -12.37
CA PRO A 82 16.34 -15.73 -10.96
C PRO A 82 16.37 -14.45 -10.13
N PHE A 83 17.30 -13.53 -10.42
CA PHE A 83 17.41 -12.25 -9.72
C PHE A 83 16.19 -11.34 -9.86
N ALA A 84 15.36 -11.59 -10.88
CA ALA A 84 14.18 -10.79 -11.17
C ALA A 84 12.95 -11.18 -10.33
N TYR A 85 13.06 -12.20 -9.47
CA TYR A 85 11.94 -12.72 -8.72
C TYR A 85 12.21 -12.79 -7.21
N VAL A 86 11.16 -12.55 -6.46
CA VAL A 86 11.07 -12.79 -5.01
C VAL A 86 9.81 -13.60 -4.74
N ALA A 87 9.89 -14.54 -3.84
CA ALA A 87 8.77 -15.34 -3.38
C ALA A 87 8.47 -15.02 -1.92
N GLN A 88 7.25 -14.66 -1.64
CA GLN A 88 6.76 -14.38 -0.29
C GLN A 88 5.90 -15.55 0.16
N ARG A 89 6.16 -16.06 1.37
CA ARG A 89 5.36 -17.16 1.92
C ARG A 89 3.90 -16.74 2.09
N LEU A 90 3.00 -17.61 1.72
CA LEU A 90 1.56 -17.40 1.96
C LEU A 90 1.30 -17.53 3.45
N VAL A 91 0.65 -16.53 4.02
CA VAL A 91 0.19 -16.53 5.42
C VAL A 91 -1.31 -16.45 5.45
N ALA A 92 -1.92 -17.17 6.36
CA ALA A 92 -3.36 -17.09 6.58
C ALA A 92 -3.69 -15.69 7.12
N PRO A 93 -4.58 -14.93 6.47
CA PRO A 93 -4.96 -13.61 6.94
C PRO A 93 -5.82 -13.70 8.19
N SER A 94 -5.72 -12.70 9.06
CA SER A 94 -6.71 -12.49 10.10
C SER A 94 -8.07 -12.19 9.49
N LEU A 95 -9.14 -12.63 10.14
CA LEU A 95 -10.51 -12.44 9.69
C LEU A 95 -11.21 -11.41 10.56
N ALA A 96 -12.09 -10.61 9.97
CA ALA A 96 -12.98 -9.70 10.68
C ALA A 96 -14.42 -9.86 10.19
N PRO A 97 -15.41 -9.74 11.10
CA PRO A 97 -16.81 -9.81 10.72
C PRO A 97 -17.17 -8.67 9.80
N THR A 98 -17.78 -8.96 8.67
CA THR A 98 -18.16 -7.99 7.65
C THR A 98 -19.59 -8.21 7.22
N TRP A 99 -20.36 -7.14 7.18
CA TRP A 99 -21.75 -7.19 6.74
C TRP A 99 -21.84 -7.40 5.22
N SER A 100 -22.65 -8.35 4.82
CA SER A 100 -22.93 -8.65 3.42
C SER A 100 -24.43 -8.91 3.23
N ALA A 101 -24.87 -9.13 2.00
CA ALA A 101 -26.26 -9.52 1.72
C ALA A 101 -26.67 -10.84 2.43
N LYS A 102 -25.69 -11.67 2.82
CA LYS A 102 -25.89 -12.90 3.57
C LYS A 102 -25.80 -12.73 5.10
N GLY A 103 -25.76 -11.47 5.57
CA GLY A 103 -25.55 -11.14 6.98
C GLY A 103 -24.07 -10.97 7.31
N LEU A 104 -23.72 -11.17 8.58
CA LEU A 104 -22.37 -10.99 9.10
C LEU A 104 -21.51 -12.22 8.77
N THR A 105 -20.50 -12.02 7.94
CA THR A 105 -19.61 -13.08 7.47
C THR A 105 -18.15 -12.73 7.75
N PRO A 106 -17.28 -13.71 8.09
CA PRO A 106 -15.85 -13.45 8.28
C PRO A 106 -15.17 -13.22 6.93
N HIS A 107 -14.41 -12.13 6.84
CA HIS A 107 -13.59 -11.80 5.67
C HIS A 107 -12.15 -11.47 6.06
N PRO A 108 -11.16 -11.74 5.18
CA PRO A 108 -9.79 -11.32 5.38
C PRO A 108 -9.68 -9.81 5.65
N ILE A 109 -8.75 -9.43 6.52
CA ILE A 109 -8.52 -8.02 6.83
C ILE A 109 -7.05 -7.66 6.65
N ILE A 110 -6.82 -6.49 6.06
CA ILE A 110 -5.50 -5.87 5.92
C ILE A 110 -5.54 -4.56 6.66
N VAL A 111 -4.71 -4.43 7.70
CA VAL A 111 -4.62 -3.22 8.50
C VAL A 111 -3.46 -2.35 8.01
N ARG A 112 -3.74 -1.06 7.82
CA ARG A 112 -2.74 -0.03 7.55
C ARG A 112 -2.62 0.85 8.78
N SER A 113 -1.45 0.87 9.38
CA SER A 113 -1.06 1.84 10.39
C SER A 113 -0.24 2.97 9.75
N PHE A 114 -0.19 4.10 10.43
CA PHE A 114 0.54 5.27 10.00
C PHE A 114 1.58 5.63 11.04
N LEU A 115 2.81 5.87 10.59
CA LEU A 115 3.92 6.26 11.45
C LEU A 115 4.40 7.64 11.02
N VAL A 116 4.67 8.49 11.99
CA VAL A 116 5.23 9.82 11.78
C VAL A 116 6.60 9.85 12.45
N ARG A 117 7.60 10.35 11.73
CA ARG A 117 8.93 10.59 12.29
C ARG A 117 8.89 11.87 13.11
N ASP A 118 9.40 11.78 14.35
CA ASP A 118 9.59 12.92 15.24
C ASP A 118 11.05 12.90 15.74
N GLY A 119 11.86 13.76 15.16
CA GLY A 119 13.31 13.77 15.42
C GLY A 119 13.98 12.44 15.07
N ALA A 120 14.47 11.72 16.07
CA ALA A 120 15.11 10.40 15.92
C ALA A 120 14.12 9.24 16.01
N ASP A 121 12.93 9.47 16.55
CA ASP A 121 11.93 8.45 16.83
C ASP A 121 10.80 8.39 15.81
N TYR A 122 9.98 7.35 15.92
CA TYR A 122 8.76 7.17 15.13
C TYR A 122 7.58 6.96 16.07
N HIS A 123 6.53 7.72 15.85
CA HIS A 123 5.27 7.59 16.58
C HIS A 123 4.20 6.98 15.67
N ALA A 124 3.54 5.95 16.17
CA ALA A 124 2.38 5.39 15.51
C ALA A 124 1.14 6.23 15.81
N MET A 125 0.38 6.57 14.78
CA MET A 125 -0.93 7.19 14.98
C MET A 125 -1.84 6.22 15.74
N PRO A 126 -2.53 6.66 16.79
CA PRO A 126 -3.47 5.82 17.52
C PRO A 126 -4.73 5.56 16.68
N GLY A 127 -4.69 4.52 15.90
CA GLY A 127 -5.72 4.14 14.95
C GLY A 127 -5.14 3.68 13.62
N GLY A 128 -5.98 3.51 12.64
CA GLY A 128 -5.56 3.08 11.32
C GLY A 128 -6.75 2.89 10.37
N HIS A 129 -6.45 2.41 9.21
CA HIS A 129 -7.44 2.05 8.21
C HIS A 129 -7.33 0.56 7.91
N ALA A 130 -8.42 -0.16 8.01
CA ALA A 130 -8.49 -1.55 7.61
C ALA A 130 -9.23 -1.69 6.28
N ARG A 131 -8.72 -2.55 5.42
CA ARG A 131 -9.34 -2.92 4.16
C ARG A 131 -9.77 -4.37 4.23
N VAL A 132 -11.01 -4.62 3.83
CA VAL A 132 -11.59 -5.96 3.70
C VAL A 132 -11.70 -6.28 2.22
N PRO A 133 -10.80 -7.11 1.67
CA PRO A 133 -10.95 -7.60 0.31
C PRO A 133 -12.13 -8.57 0.24
N MET A 134 -12.98 -8.42 -0.77
CA MET A 134 -14.17 -9.25 -0.95
C MET A 134 -13.86 -10.55 -1.67
N THR A 135 -12.73 -10.60 -2.37
CA THR A 135 -12.25 -11.78 -3.10
C THR A 135 -10.80 -12.10 -2.72
N HIS A 136 -10.41 -13.35 -2.88
CA HIS A 136 -9.02 -13.78 -2.65
C HIS A 136 -8.04 -13.04 -3.56
N HIS A 137 -8.43 -12.71 -4.77
CA HIS A 137 -7.62 -11.94 -5.72
C HIS A 137 -7.39 -10.51 -5.25
N GLU A 138 -8.40 -9.85 -4.68
CA GLU A 138 -8.27 -8.50 -4.13
C GLU A 138 -7.34 -8.43 -2.92
N PHE A 139 -7.17 -9.53 -2.19
CA PHE A 139 -6.25 -9.59 -1.05
C PHE A 139 -4.82 -9.28 -1.46
N PHE A 140 -4.40 -9.74 -2.63
CA PHE A 140 -3.02 -9.56 -3.12
C PHE A 140 -2.82 -8.30 -3.95
N ARG A 141 -3.89 -7.57 -4.28
CA ARG A 141 -3.80 -6.30 -5.03
C ARG A 141 -3.12 -5.21 -4.23
N SER A 142 -2.51 -4.28 -4.95
CA SER A 142 -1.88 -3.11 -4.35
C SER A 142 -2.85 -2.34 -3.44
N PRO A 143 -2.40 -1.92 -2.25
CA PRO A 143 -3.23 -1.11 -1.34
C PRO A 143 -3.68 0.24 -1.92
N LEU A 144 -3.12 0.66 -3.04
CA LEU A 144 -3.51 1.89 -3.76
C LEU A 144 -4.72 1.69 -4.68
N GLN A 145 -5.12 0.45 -4.96
CA GLN A 145 -6.31 0.14 -5.74
C GLN A 145 -7.47 -0.03 -4.78
N HIS A 146 -8.37 0.94 -4.77
CA HIS A 146 -9.53 1.01 -3.86
C HIS A 146 -10.61 0.01 -4.27
N HIS A 147 -10.37 -1.27 -4.04
CA HIS A 147 -11.41 -2.29 -4.11
C HIS A 147 -11.56 -2.94 -2.73
N GLY A 148 -12.80 -3.09 -2.29
CA GLY A 148 -13.13 -3.65 -0.98
C GLY A 148 -13.77 -2.66 -0.02
N ILE A 149 -14.21 -3.17 1.12
CA ILE A 149 -14.84 -2.39 2.19
C ILE A 149 -13.76 -1.81 3.09
N GLY A 150 -13.82 -0.50 3.35
CA GLY A 150 -13.00 0.17 4.36
C GLY A 150 -13.62 0.03 5.75
N LYS A 151 -12.76 -0.16 6.76
CA LYS A 151 -13.13 -0.11 8.19
C LYS A 151 -12.14 0.75 8.95
N ASP A 152 -12.63 1.45 9.95
CA ASP A 152 -11.78 2.14 10.89
C ASP A 152 -11.15 1.15 11.88
N VAL A 153 -9.93 1.45 12.29
CA VAL A 153 -9.21 0.70 13.33
C VAL A 153 -9.15 1.57 14.58
N TRP A 154 -9.76 1.08 15.64
CA TRP A 154 -9.73 1.74 16.94
C TRP A 154 -8.71 1.05 17.83
N VAL A 155 -7.89 1.84 18.49
CA VAL A 155 -6.94 1.36 19.50
C VAL A 155 -7.58 1.58 20.86
N LEU A 156 -7.85 0.47 21.56
CA LEU A 156 -8.38 0.53 22.93
C LEU A 156 -7.22 0.86 23.88
N SER A 157 -7.41 1.88 24.70
CA SER A 157 -6.48 2.25 25.78
C SER A 157 -7.19 2.11 27.12
N ALA A 158 -6.50 1.57 28.10
CA ALA A 158 -6.99 1.54 29.48
C ALA A 158 -6.86 2.91 30.19
N GLU A 159 -5.98 3.78 29.69
CA GLU A 159 -5.86 5.15 30.16
C GLU A 159 -6.70 6.08 29.28
N GLU A 160 -7.37 7.05 29.92
CA GLU A 160 -7.95 8.16 29.17
C GLU A 160 -6.84 8.82 28.36
N THR A 161 -6.77 8.45 27.08
CA THR A 161 -5.89 9.15 26.17
C THR A 161 -6.42 10.58 26.12
N ARG A 162 -5.76 11.50 26.82
CA ARG A 162 -5.95 12.92 26.52
C ARG A 162 -5.70 13.02 25.03
N THR A 163 -6.77 13.16 24.29
CA THR A 163 -6.72 13.49 22.88
C THR A 163 -5.85 14.74 22.85
N ALA A 164 -4.58 14.59 22.46
CA ALA A 164 -3.76 15.74 22.11
C ALA A 164 -4.64 16.46 21.10
N GLY A 165 -5.20 17.57 21.55
CA GLY A 165 -6.38 18.19 21.00
C GLY A 165 -6.39 18.10 19.50
N ALA A 166 -7.53 17.72 18.95
CA ALA A 166 -7.72 17.62 17.53
C ALA A 166 -6.84 18.65 16.83
N ILE A 167 -6.12 18.23 15.81
CA ILE A 167 -5.25 19.10 14.99
C ILE A 167 -6.01 20.29 14.36
N LEU A 168 -7.30 20.37 14.64
CA LEU A 168 -8.06 21.59 14.49
C LEU A 168 -7.70 22.50 15.67
N PRO A 169 -6.86 23.53 15.45
CA PRO A 169 -6.73 24.57 16.46
C PRO A 169 -8.16 24.98 16.81
N THR A 170 -8.47 24.99 18.12
CA THR A 170 -9.69 25.65 18.61
C THR A 170 -9.86 26.88 17.76
N PRO A 171 -11.00 27.08 17.11
CA PRO A 171 -11.16 28.25 16.26
C PRO A 171 -10.94 29.47 17.14
N GLN A 172 -9.69 29.90 17.25
CA GLN A 172 -9.40 31.23 17.70
C GLN A 172 -10.18 32.08 16.70
N ARG A 173 -11.21 32.76 17.19
CA ARG A 173 -11.80 33.83 16.42
C ARG A 173 -10.64 34.68 15.97
N LEU A 174 -10.24 34.49 14.71
CA LEU A 174 -9.30 35.36 14.05
C LEU A 174 -10.03 36.70 14.02
N THR A 175 -9.75 37.53 15.02
CA THR A 175 -10.08 38.95 14.91
C THR A 175 -9.23 39.45 13.76
N PRO A 176 -9.85 39.91 12.66
CA PRO A 176 -9.07 40.43 11.55
C PRO A 176 -8.28 41.62 12.04
N ASP A 177 -7.00 41.43 12.29
CA ASP A 177 -6.10 42.52 12.64
C ASP A 177 -5.67 43.22 11.34
N ARG A 178 -6.06 44.44 11.17
CA ARG A 178 -5.71 45.28 10.04
C ARG A 178 -4.31 45.89 10.12
N THR A 179 -3.53 45.55 11.16
CA THR A 179 -2.20 46.10 11.38
C THR A 179 -1.06 45.27 10.80
N GLY A 180 -1.35 44.16 10.10
CA GLY A 180 -0.36 43.41 9.34
C GLY A 180 0.04 44.06 8.03
N ALA A 181 1.25 43.82 7.58
CA ALA A 181 1.74 44.29 6.29
C ALA A 181 0.72 44.00 5.19
N VAL A 182 0.17 45.07 4.62
CA VAL A 182 -0.86 44.93 3.58
C VAL A 182 -0.23 44.25 2.37
N LEU A 183 -0.63 43.01 2.16
CA LEU A 183 -0.23 42.29 0.96
C LEU A 183 -0.75 43.12 -0.24
N PRO A 184 0.13 43.52 -1.17
CA PRO A 184 -0.32 44.27 -2.34
C PRO A 184 -1.42 43.50 -3.05
N SER A 185 -2.52 44.17 -3.42
CA SER A 185 -3.70 43.52 -4.05
C SER A 185 -3.31 42.66 -5.25
N ARG A 186 -2.31 43.12 -6.03
CA ARG A 186 -1.79 42.33 -7.16
C ARG A 186 -1.09 41.04 -6.71
N ALA A 187 -0.40 41.06 -5.56
CA ALA A 187 0.24 39.85 -5.02
C ALA A 187 -0.82 38.87 -4.46
N ALA A 188 -1.86 39.38 -3.80
CA ALA A 188 -2.98 38.59 -3.33
C ALA A 188 -3.73 37.92 -4.49
N ASP A 189 -3.99 38.68 -5.56
CA ASP A 189 -4.65 38.18 -6.77
C ASP A 189 -3.79 37.11 -7.46
N ASN A 190 -2.50 37.35 -7.63
CA ASN A 190 -1.58 36.38 -8.20
C ASN A 190 -1.49 35.09 -7.39
N LEU A 191 -1.46 35.17 -6.05
CA LEU A 191 -1.47 34.00 -5.19
C LEU A 191 -2.78 33.20 -5.27
N PHE A 192 -3.91 33.88 -5.37
CA PHE A 192 -5.20 33.26 -5.58
C PHE A 192 -5.23 32.48 -6.91
N TRP A 193 -4.80 33.11 -8.00
CA TRP A 193 -4.76 32.45 -9.30
C TRP A 193 -3.73 31.33 -9.35
N LEU A 194 -2.59 31.49 -8.72
CA LEU A 194 -1.57 30.44 -8.60
C LEU A 194 -2.16 29.21 -7.91
N GLY A 195 -2.81 29.38 -6.76
CA GLY A 195 -3.45 28.27 -6.04
C GLY A 195 -4.49 27.57 -6.90
N ARG A 196 -5.31 28.33 -7.61
CA ARG A 196 -6.36 27.80 -8.49
C ARG A 196 -5.78 27.02 -9.70
N TYR A 197 -4.68 27.49 -10.28
CA TYR A 197 -4.04 26.77 -11.38
C TYR A 197 -3.30 25.52 -10.90
N VAL A 198 -2.69 25.55 -9.73
CA VAL A 198 -2.04 24.38 -9.12
C VAL A 198 -3.08 23.30 -8.84
N GLU A 199 -4.24 23.65 -8.29
CA GLU A 199 -5.34 22.72 -8.05
C GLU A 199 -5.86 22.09 -9.34
N ARG A 200 -6.06 22.89 -10.38
CA ARG A 200 -6.48 22.39 -11.70
C ARG A 200 -5.45 21.46 -12.32
N LEU A 201 -4.16 21.79 -12.18
CA LEU A 201 -3.07 20.95 -12.67
C LEU A 201 -3.03 19.61 -11.93
N ASP A 202 -3.15 19.63 -10.60
CA ASP A 202 -3.17 18.41 -9.79
C ASP A 202 -4.37 17.52 -10.17
N ASN A 203 -5.55 18.09 -10.28
CA ASN A 203 -6.76 17.37 -10.69
C ASN A 203 -6.63 16.82 -12.13
N GLY A 204 -6.11 17.61 -13.06
CA GLY A 204 -5.85 17.16 -14.43
C GLY A 204 -4.83 16.03 -14.50
N ALA A 205 -3.76 16.13 -13.74
CA ALA A 205 -2.73 15.09 -13.66
C ALA A 205 -3.28 13.80 -13.04
N ARG A 206 -4.13 13.89 -12.01
CA ARG A 206 -4.81 12.74 -11.39
C ARG A 206 -5.75 12.06 -12.38
N LEU A 207 -6.57 12.85 -13.10
CA LEU A 207 -7.48 12.34 -14.11
C LEU A 207 -6.72 11.66 -15.25
N LEU A 208 -5.70 12.32 -15.80
CA LEU A 208 -4.87 11.77 -16.86
C LEU A 208 -4.17 10.48 -16.43
N ARG A 209 -3.64 10.44 -15.22
CA ARG A 209 -3.04 9.23 -14.66
C ARG A 209 -4.05 8.10 -14.54
N ALA A 210 -5.28 8.39 -14.08
CA ALA A 210 -6.34 7.40 -13.98
C ALA A 210 -6.77 6.88 -15.36
N ALA A 211 -6.90 7.77 -16.34
CA ALA A 211 -7.25 7.42 -17.72
C ALA A 211 -6.16 6.56 -18.37
N LEU A 212 -4.89 6.99 -18.28
CA LEU A 212 -3.75 6.24 -18.82
C LEU A 212 -3.61 4.87 -18.16
N TRP A 213 -3.89 4.79 -16.86
CA TRP A 213 -3.87 3.52 -16.14
C TRP A 213 -4.96 2.57 -16.66
N ARG A 214 -6.19 3.06 -16.86
CA ARG A 214 -7.31 2.27 -17.42
C ARG A 214 -7.01 1.80 -18.84
N LEU A 215 -6.47 2.69 -19.69
CA LEU A 215 -6.03 2.34 -21.02
C LEU A 215 -4.94 1.24 -21.01
N ALA A 216 -3.95 1.39 -20.13
CA ALA A 216 -2.84 0.43 -20.04
C ALA A 216 -3.26 -0.94 -19.48
N THR A 217 -4.34 -0.98 -18.67
CA THR A 217 -4.86 -2.22 -18.06
C THR A 217 -5.99 -2.87 -18.86
N GLY A 218 -6.41 -2.25 -19.97
CA GLY A 218 -7.51 -2.77 -20.81
C GLY A 218 -8.87 -2.79 -20.11
N THR A 219 -9.04 -2.00 -19.05
CA THR A 219 -10.27 -1.96 -18.24
C THR A 219 -11.32 -0.95 -18.75
N LEU A 220 -11.07 -0.32 -19.92
CA LEU A 220 -12.05 0.51 -20.60
C LEU A 220 -13.05 -0.38 -21.33
N GLY A 221 -14.30 -0.36 -20.89
CA GLY A 221 -15.39 -0.94 -21.64
C GLY A 221 -15.75 -0.09 -22.88
N PRO A 222 -16.48 -0.66 -23.87
CA PRO A 222 -16.87 0.07 -25.09
C PRO A 222 -17.69 1.35 -24.85
N ARG A 223 -18.27 1.51 -23.66
CA ARG A 223 -19.06 2.69 -23.26
C ARG A 223 -18.22 3.87 -22.76
N ASP A 224 -17.00 3.61 -22.32
CA ASP A 224 -16.10 4.64 -21.77
C ASP A 224 -15.30 5.37 -22.87
N MET A 225 -15.43 4.95 -24.11
CA MET A 225 -14.73 5.52 -25.27
C MET A 225 -15.61 6.51 -26.07
N ALA A 226 -16.87 6.73 -25.67
CA ALA A 226 -17.86 7.51 -26.44
C ALA A 226 -18.14 8.91 -25.84
N GLU A 227 -17.48 9.31 -24.75
CA GLU A 227 -17.47 10.66 -24.16
C GLU A 227 -16.04 11.27 -24.25
#